data_2704ae60f41d8d324a7f6f51f8efa452
#
_entry.id   2704ae60f41d8d324a7f6f51f8efa452
#
_cell.length_a   1.000
_cell.length_b   1.000
_cell.length_c   1.000
_cell.angle_alpha   90.00
_cell.angle_beta   90.00
_cell.angle_gamma   90.00
#
_symmetry.space_group_name_H-M   'P 1'
#
loop_
_entity.id
_entity.type
_entity.pdbx_description
1 polymer ?
#
loop_
_entity_poly.entity_id
_entity_poly.type
_entity_poly.pdbx_seq_one_letter_code
_entity_poly.pdbx_strand_id
1 'polypeptide(L)'
;MSTTLVKPAEVERKWYLLDAAGKSLGHVAAEAAVLLRGKQKVNYTPNVDCGDYVVVINCDQAVLTGKKAEQKFHITHSKYIGGLKKVQYSKLMAENSDLDMTYAVKGMIPSNTIGAKALTRLHCYQGAEHAHAAQKPEKIEF
;
A
#
# COMPACT_ATOMS: atom_id res chain seq x y z
N MET A 1 18.42 31.32 -11.87
CA MET A 1 17.44 30.23 -11.81
C MET A 1 17.42 29.66 -10.39
N SER A 2 16.28 29.51 -9.79
CA SER A 2 16.11 28.82 -8.51
C SER A 2 15.38 27.51 -8.72
N THR A 3 15.84 26.45 -8.06
CA THR A 3 15.15 25.15 -8.04
C THR A 3 14.13 25.16 -6.91
N THR A 4 12.90 24.80 -7.20
CA THR A 4 11.85 24.68 -6.17
C THR A 4 12.08 23.38 -5.39
N LEU A 5 12.33 23.50 -4.09
CA LEU A 5 12.45 22.39 -3.16
C LEU A 5 11.35 22.53 -2.09
N VAL A 6 10.65 21.44 -1.84
CA VAL A 6 9.62 21.39 -0.79
C VAL A 6 10.29 21.18 0.57
N LYS A 7 9.92 21.99 1.54
CA LYS A 7 10.35 21.77 2.92
C LYS A 7 9.40 20.81 3.63
N PRO A 8 9.88 19.98 4.55
CA PRO A 8 9.01 19.02 5.26
C PRO A 8 7.82 19.67 5.99
N ALA A 9 7.97 20.90 6.44
CA ALA A 9 6.90 21.65 7.10
C ALA A 9 5.81 22.18 6.14
N GLU A 10 6.11 22.25 4.86
CA GLU A 10 5.19 22.75 3.82
C GLU A 10 4.38 21.65 3.14
N VAL A 11 4.62 20.39 3.51
CA VAL A 11 3.92 19.24 2.90
C VAL A 11 2.51 19.14 3.44
N GLU A 12 1.53 19.31 2.57
CA GLU A 12 0.12 19.05 2.85
C GLU A 12 -0.21 17.60 2.54
N ARG A 13 -0.85 16.91 3.48
CA ARG A 13 -1.24 15.51 3.34
C ARG A 13 -2.75 15.39 3.26
N LYS A 14 -3.21 14.68 2.24
CA LYS A 14 -4.62 14.35 2.04
C LYS A 14 -4.88 12.90 2.41
N TRP A 15 -6.13 12.56 2.57
CA TRP A 15 -6.59 11.20 2.79
C TRP A 15 -7.32 10.70 1.55
N TYR A 16 -6.93 9.53 1.07
CA TYR A 16 -7.52 8.89 -0.09
C TYR A 16 -8.07 7.51 0.26
N LEU A 17 -9.20 7.18 -0.36
CA LEU A 17 -9.85 5.89 -0.22
C LEU A 17 -9.78 5.14 -1.55
N LEU A 18 -9.23 3.94 -1.51
CA LEU A 18 -9.19 3.02 -2.65
C LEU A 18 -10.07 1.81 -2.37
N ASP A 19 -10.91 1.45 -3.32
CA ASP A 19 -11.75 0.26 -3.25
C ASP A 19 -11.12 -0.86 -4.08
N ALA A 20 -10.75 -1.95 -3.41
CA ALA A 20 -10.09 -3.09 -4.02
C ALA A 20 -11.07 -4.13 -4.60
N ALA A 21 -12.39 -3.96 -4.38
CA ALA A 21 -13.40 -4.93 -4.82
C ALA A 21 -13.36 -5.15 -6.33
N GLY A 22 -13.17 -6.40 -6.76
CA GLY A 22 -13.14 -6.80 -8.16
C GLY A 22 -11.91 -6.35 -8.96
N LYS A 23 -10.96 -5.69 -8.33
CA LYS A 23 -9.73 -5.22 -8.98
C LYS A 23 -8.55 -6.12 -8.65
N SER A 24 -7.54 -6.18 -9.54
CA SER A 24 -6.36 -6.98 -9.25
C SER A 24 -5.56 -6.39 -8.09
N LEU A 25 -5.06 -7.24 -7.22
CA LEU A 25 -4.28 -6.87 -6.05
C LEU A 25 -3.09 -5.96 -6.42
N GLY A 26 -2.36 -6.32 -7.47
CA GLY A 26 -1.18 -5.57 -7.93
C GLY A 26 -1.53 -4.19 -8.46
N HIS A 27 -2.65 -4.05 -9.16
CA HIS A 27 -3.10 -2.76 -9.68
C HIS A 27 -3.47 -1.78 -8.56
N VAL A 28 -4.24 -2.25 -7.58
CA VAL A 28 -4.59 -1.45 -6.39
C VAL A 28 -3.33 -1.06 -5.60
N ALA A 29 -2.40 -2.01 -5.43
CA ALA A 29 -1.14 -1.76 -4.73
C ALA A 29 -0.27 -0.72 -5.46
N ALA A 30 -0.24 -0.72 -6.78
CA ALA A 30 0.50 0.26 -7.57
C ALA A 30 -0.05 1.69 -7.39
N GLU A 31 -1.37 1.85 -7.45
CA GLU A 31 -2.02 3.13 -7.19
C GLU A 31 -1.77 3.62 -5.76
N ALA A 32 -1.90 2.75 -4.78
CA ALA A 32 -1.60 3.08 -3.39
C ALA A 32 -0.13 3.52 -3.21
N ALA A 33 0.81 2.85 -3.86
CA ALA A 33 2.22 3.20 -3.79
C ALA A 33 2.52 4.58 -4.40
N VAL A 34 1.89 4.94 -5.51
CA VAL A 34 2.01 6.27 -6.12
C VAL A 34 1.53 7.36 -5.16
N LEU A 35 0.37 7.17 -4.54
CA LEU A 35 -0.20 8.11 -3.58
C LEU A 35 0.65 8.24 -2.31
N LEU A 36 1.13 7.12 -1.78
CA LEU A 36 1.98 7.09 -0.58
C LEU A 36 3.33 7.78 -0.79
N ARG A 37 3.87 7.76 -2.00
CA ARG A 37 5.08 8.50 -2.34
C ARG A 37 4.83 9.96 -2.69
N GLY A 38 3.61 10.32 -3.04
CA GLY A 38 3.26 11.66 -3.49
C GLY A 38 3.69 11.98 -4.91
N LYS A 39 3.91 10.97 -5.77
CA LYS A 39 4.33 11.18 -7.16
C LYS A 39 3.30 11.90 -8.03
N GLN A 40 2.02 11.91 -7.63
CA GLN A 40 0.96 12.65 -8.30
C GLN A 40 1.04 14.17 -8.07
N LYS A 41 1.80 14.61 -7.09
CA LYS A 41 1.94 16.04 -6.75
C LYS A 41 2.91 16.73 -7.69
N VAL A 42 2.57 17.95 -8.10
CA VAL A 42 3.43 18.80 -8.95
C VAL A 42 4.74 19.15 -8.24
N ASN A 43 4.70 19.34 -6.94
CA ASN A 43 5.83 19.71 -6.09
C ASN A 43 6.57 18.49 -5.51
N TYR A 44 6.42 17.31 -6.09
CA TYR A 44 7.12 16.11 -5.64
C TYR A 44 8.63 16.32 -5.63
N THR A 45 9.25 16.04 -4.48
CA THR A 45 10.69 16.10 -4.28
C THR A 45 11.18 14.75 -3.76
N PRO A 46 12.11 14.05 -4.44
CA PRO A 46 12.50 12.70 -4.07
C PRO A 46 13.14 12.54 -2.70
N ASN A 47 13.81 13.58 -2.19
CA ASN A 47 14.50 13.60 -0.90
C ASN A 47 13.61 14.01 0.28
N VAL A 48 12.36 14.39 0.02
CA VAL A 48 11.38 14.78 1.03
C VAL A 48 10.19 13.84 0.96
N ASP A 49 9.65 13.47 2.11
CA ASP A 49 8.45 12.65 2.21
C ASP A 49 7.20 13.49 1.91
N CYS A 50 6.76 13.47 0.64
CA CYS A 50 5.62 14.24 0.13
C CYS A 50 4.31 13.43 0.05
N GLY A 51 4.30 12.19 0.53
CA GLY A 51 3.17 11.28 0.35
C GLY A 51 1.94 11.61 1.17
N ASP A 52 0.82 11.03 0.78
CA ASP A 52 -0.48 11.17 1.41
C ASP A 52 -0.85 9.93 2.23
N TYR A 53 -1.98 9.99 2.95
CA TYR A 53 -2.56 8.84 3.63
C TYR A 53 -3.46 8.07 2.67
N VAL A 54 -3.37 6.75 2.71
CA VAL A 54 -4.17 5.87 1.86
C VAL A 54 -4.90 4.84 2.71
N VAL A 55 -6.21 4.75 2.50
CA VAL A 55 -7.07 3.73 3.08
C VAL A 55 -7.54 2.81 1.96
N VAL A 56 -7.26 1.52 2.06
CA VAL A 56 -7.74 0.51 1.12
C VAL A 56 -8.80 -0.33 1.79
N ILE A 57 -9.95 -0.43 1.17
CA ILE A 57 -11.09 -1.22 1.66
C ILE A 57 -11.36 -2.41 0.74
N ASN A 58 -12.14 -3.37 1.23
CA ASN A 58 -12.52 -4.59 0.50
C ASN A 58 -11.31 -5.41 0.00
N CYS A 59 -10.25 -5.49 0.79
CA CYS A 59 -9.07 -6.27 0.41
C CYS A 59 -9.36 -7.76 0.21
N ASP A 60 -10.39 -8.29 0.87
CA ASP A 60 -10.85 -9.67 0.72
C ASP A 60 -11.45 -9.97 -0.67
N GLN A 61 -11.95 -8.93 -1.35
CA GLN A 61 -12.53 -9.02 -2.69
C GLN A 61 -11.54 -8.69 -3.82
N ALA A 62 -10.28 -8.43 -3.50
CA ALA A 62 -9.25 -8.23 -4.49
C ALA A 62 -8.97 -9.53 -5.27
N VAL A 63 -8.72 -9.40 -6.57
CA VAL A 63 -8.54 -10.54 -7.46
C VAL A 63 -7.06 -10.87 -7.65
N LEU A 64 -6.71 -12.15 -7.52
CA LEU A 64 -5.42 -12.69 -7.95
C LEU A 64 -5.59 -13.31 -9.33
N THR A 65 -4.87 -12.81 -10.32
CA THR A 65 -4.98 -13.28 -11.71
C THR A 65 -4.23 -14.59 -11.93
N GLY A 66 -4.72 -15.42 -12.88
CA GLY A 66 -4.11 -16.69 -13.21
C GLY A 66 -4.15 -17.69 -12.05
N LYS A 67 -3.09 -18.46 -11.88
CA LYS A 67 -2.94 -19.47 -10.82
C LYS A 67 -2.16 -18.98 -9.60
N LYS A 68 -2.09 -17.69 -9.41
CA LYS A 68 -1.30 -17.08 -8.29
C LYS A 68 -1.79 -17.53 -6.92
N ALA A 69 -3.09 -17.70 -6.75
CA ALA A 69 -3.65 -18.15 -5.47
C ALA A 69 -3.08 -19.51 -5.02
N GLU A 70 -2.82 -20.40 -5.95
CA GLU A 70 -2.31 -21.77 -5.69
C GLU A 70 -0.78 -21.83 -5.73
N GLN A 71 -0.15 -21.12 -6.66
CA GLN A 71 1.27 -21.27 -6.97
C GLN A 71 2.18 -20.24 -6.31
N LYS A 72 1.64 -19.08 -5.94
CA LYS A 72 2.42 -18.02 -5.31
C LYS A 72 2.45 -18.18 -3.80
N PHE A 73 3.64 -18.04 -3.23
CA PHE A 73 3.87 -18.09 -1.78
C PHE A 73 4.48 -16.79 -1.29
N HIS A 74 4.04 -16.34 -0.13
CA HIS A 74 4.75 -15.32 0.63
C HIS A 74 5.83 -16.03 1.45
N ILE A 75 7.09 -15.73 1.16
CA ILE A 75 8.26 -16.38 1.76
C ILE A 75 8.92 -15.42 2.73
N THR A 76 9.11 -15.86 3.96
CA THR A 76 9.88 -15.17 4.98
C THR A 76 10.91 -16.12 5.57
N HIS A 77 12.02 -15.59 6.05
CA HIS A 77 13.08 -16.37 6.67
C HIS A 77 13.46 -15.75 8.01
N SER A 78 13.39 -16.52 9.09
CA SER A 78 14.05 -16.15 10.34
C SER A 78 15.57 -16.29 10.16
N LYS A 79 16.36 -15.63 10.98
CA LYS A 79 17.83 -15.70 10.89
C LYS A 79 18.41 -17.02 11.40
N TYR A 80 17.57 -17.98 11.77
CA TYR A 80 17.97 -19.32 12.24
C TYR A 80 18.00 -20.35 11.11
N ILE A 81 18.83 -21.37 11.21
CA ILE A 81 18.87 -22.49 10.27
C ILE A 81 17.50 -23.17 10.27
N GLY A 82 16.95 -23.43 9.06
CA GLY A 82 15.62 -24.01 8.90
C GLY A 82 14.45 -23.08 9.18
N GLY A 83 14.71 -21.76 9.30
CA GLY A 83 13.70 -20.75 9.59
C GLY A 83 12.88 -20.25 8.39
N LEU A 84 12.88 -20.97 7.28
CA LEU A 84 12.08 -20.62 6.09
C LEU A 84 10.59 -20.85 6.37
N LYS A 85 9.78 -19.80 6.16
CA LYS A 85 8.31 -19.89 6.26
C LYS A 85 7.70 -19.54 4.92
N LYS A 86 6.78 -20.38 4.47
CA LYS A 86 6.01 -20.18 3.24
C LYS A 86 4.53 -20.16 3.57
N VAL A 87 3.84 -19.14 3.11
CA VAL A 87 2.38 -19.03 3.20
C VAL A 87 1.81 -18.94 1.79
N GLN A 88 0.91 -19.83 1.44
CA GLN A 88 0.23 -19.80 0.15
C GLN A 88 -0.70 -18.59 0.06
N TYR A 89 -0.75 -17.94 -1.10
CA TYR A 89 -1.57 -16.74 -1.27
C TYR A 89 -3.07 -16.99 -1.09
N SER A 90 -3.58 -18.17 -1.44
CA SER A 90 -4.99 -18.51 -1.19
C SER A 90 -5.31 -18.48 0.31
N LYS A 91 -4.43 -19.02 1.14
CA LYS A 91 -4.58 -18.98 2.61
C LYS A 91 -4.44 -17.55 3.15
N LEU A 92 -3.45 -16.81 2.66
CA LEU A 92 -3.21 -15.43 3.07
C LEU A 92 -4.41 -14.53 2.75
N MET A 93 -4.99 -14.65 1.56
CA MET A 93 -6.20 -13.92 1.17
C MET A 93 -7.43 -14.31 1.99
N ALA A 94 -7.56 -15.57 2.37
CA ALA A 94 -8.68 -16.03 3.18
C ALA A 94 -8.62 -15.54 4.64
N GLU A 95 -7.43 -15.51 5.22
CA GLU A 95 -7.23 -15.19 6.64
C GLU A 95 -6.86 -13.72 6.89
N ASN A 96 -5.95 -13.16 6.08
CA ASN A 96 -5.34 -11.85 6.28
C ASN A 96 -5.16 -11.11 4.94
N SER A 97 -6.25 -10.77 4.26
CA SER A 97 -6.20 -10.05 2.98
C SER A 97 -5.64 -8.64 3.11
N ASP A 98 -5.83 -7.98 4.25
CA ASP A 98 -5.23 -6.69 4.59
C ASP A 98 -3.69 -6.78 4.62
N LEU A 99 -3.16 -7.86 5.19
CA LEU A 99 -1.72 -8.11 5.25
C LEU A 99 -1.15 -8.40 3.85
N ASP A 100 -1.86 -9.14 3.01
CA ASP A 100 -1.47 -9.40 1.63
C ASP A 100 -1.37 -8.10 0.81
N MET A 101 -2.37 -7.24 0.91
CA MET A 101 -2.33 -5.91 0.28
C MET A 101 -1.15 -5.08 0.80
N THR A 102 -0.89 -5.11 2.08
CA THR A 102 0.26 -4.40 2.70
C THR A 102 1.59 -4.92 2.15
N TYR A 103 1.76 -6.22 1.99
CA TYR A 103 2.98 -6.80 1.39
C TYR A 103 3.15 -6.39 -0.07
N ALA A 104 2.06 -6.36 -0.83
CA ALA A 104 2.10 -5.92 -2.23
C ALA A 104 2.55 -4.46 -2.35
N VAL A 105 2.00 -3.57 -1.54
CA VAL A 105 2.38 -2.15 -1.50
C VAL A 105 3.83 -1.98 -1.03
N LYS A 106 4.23 -2.70 0.02
CA LYS A 106 5.60 -2.65 0.54
C LYS A 106 6.64 -3.02 -0.51
N GLY A 107 6.35 -4.01 -1.36
CA GLY A 107 7.22 -4.40 -2.47
C GLY A 107 7.34 -3.35 -3.57
N MET A 108 6.38 -2.44 -3.68
CA MET A 108 6.34 -1.37 -4.69
C MET A 108 6.90 -0.03 -4.18
N ILE A 109 7.14 0.09 -2.89
CA ILE A 109 7.75 1.27 -2.26
C ILE A 109 9.26 1.02 -2.08
N PRO A 110 10.12 2.02 -2.29
CA PRO A 110 11.54 1.88 -2.04
C PRO A 110 11.86 1.50 -0.60
N SER A 111 12.83 0.61 -0.41
CA SER A 111 13.27 0.13 0.90
C SER A 111 14.27 1.11 1.54
N ASN A 112 13.80 2.29 1.89
CA ASN A 112 14.59 3.33 2.56
C ASN A 112 13.79 3.94 3.72
N THR A 113 14.36 4.94 4.41
CA THR A 113 13.71 5.61 5.54
C THR A 113 12.42 6.32 5.14
N ILE A 114 12.39 6.95 3.98
CA ILE A 114 11.18 7.62 3.44
C ILE A 114 10.11 6.59 3.10
N GLY A 115 10.49 5.47 2.48
CA GLY A 115 9.58 4.36 2.18
C GLY A 115 8.99 3.72 3.43
N ALA A 116 9.77 3.55 4.48
CA ALA A 116 9.29 3.04 5.76
C ALA A 116 8.25 3.98 6.39
N LYS A 117 8.49 5.29 6.36
CA LYS A 117 7.50 6.28 6.82
C LYS A 117 6.25 6.31 5.95
N ALA A 118 6.41 6.20 4.63
CA ALA A 118 5.28 6.11 3.71
C ALA A 118 4.38 4.91 4.02
N LEU A 119 4.96 3.76 4.31
CA LEU A 119 4.21 2.55 4.64
C LEU A 119 3.37 2.70 5.92
N THR A 120 3.78 3.51 6.88
CA THR A 120 3.00 3.77 8.09
C THR A 120 1.70 4.53 7.82
N ARG A 121 1.58 5.20 6.67
CA ARG A 121 0.36 5.92 6.25
C ARG A 121 -0.61 5.06 5.45
N LEU A 122 -0.28 3.80 5.21
CA LEU A 122 -1.16 2.84 4.56
C LEU A 122 -2.04 2.14 5.61
N HIS A 123 -3.33 2.13 5.38
CA HIS A 123 -4.32 1.45 6.20
C HIS A 123 -5.16 0.53 5.31
N CYS A 124 -5.04 -0.77 5.51
CA CYS A 124 -5.79 -1.78 4.74
C CYS A 124 -6.86 -2.42 5.62
N TYR A 125 -8.05 -2.61 5.05
CA TYR A 125 -9.19 -3.23 5.73
C TYR A 125 -9.77 -4.35 4.86
N GLN A 126 -10.14 -5.44 5.49
CA GLN A 126 -10.70 -6.60 4.80
C GLN A 126 -12.08 -6.30 4.21
N GLY A 127 -12.94 -5.66 5.00
CA GLY A 127 -14.29 -5.27 4.59
C GLY A 127 -14.40 -3.82 4.11
N ALA A 128 -15.63 -3.36 3.96
CA ALA A 128 -15.94 -1.98 3.55
C ALA A 128 -15.84 -0.96 4.69
N GLU A 129 -15.87 -1.40 5.93
CA GLU A 129 -15.81 -0.52 7.10
C GLU A 129 -14.36 -0.13 7.43
N HIS A 130 -14.15 1.13 7.75
CA HIS A 130 -12.85 1.66 8.17
C HIS A 130 -12.98 2.65 9.33
N ALA A 131 -11.92 2.82 10.10
CA ALA A 131 -11.91 3.69 11.29
C ALA A 131 -11.62 5.18 10.98
N HIS A 132 -11.54 5.57 9.70
CA HIS A 132 -11.06 6.89 9.27
C HIS A 132 -12.18 7.81 8.74
N ALA A 133 -13.42 7.64 9.20
CA ALA A 133 -14.55 8.48 8.79
C ALA A 133 -14.35 9.97 9.18
N ALA A 134 -13.69 10.23 10.30
CA ALA A 134 -13.41 11.59 10.78
C ALA A 134 -12.48 12.38 9.85
N GLN A 135 -11.57 11.70 9.15
CA GLN A 135 -10.64 12.29 8.21
C GLN A 135 -11.26 12.57 6.84
N LYS A 136 -12.47 12.05 6.58
CA LYS A 136 -13.21 12.20 5.31
C LYS A 136 -12.34 11.88 4.09
N PRO A 137 -11.86 10.63 3.95
CA PRO A 137 -11.00 10.27 2.85
C PRO A 137 -11.73 10.42 1.50
N GLU A 138 -11.04 10.99 0.51
CA GLU A 138 -11.55 11.17 -0.84
C GLU A 138 -11.46 9.86 -1.62
N LYS A 139 -12.59 9.38 -2.15
CA LYS A 139 -12.61 8.17 -2.97
C LYS A 139 -12.00 8.46 -4.34
N ILE A 140 -11.02 7.66 -4.73
CA ILE A 140 -10.40 7.70 -6.06
C ILE A 140 -10.88 6.51 -6.87
N GLU A 141 -11.30 6.78 -8.10
CA GLU A 141 -11.60 5.78 -9.12
C GLU A 141 -10.38 5.61 -10.03
N PHE A 142 -10.03 4.36 -10.31
CA PHE A 142 -8.86 4.01 -11.12
C PHE A 142 -9.08 2.71 -11.90
#